data_ba6fe5c0323e4eca8ec789f563a4a76a
#
_entry.id   ba6fe5c0323e4eca8ec789f563a4a76a
#
_cell.length_a   1.000
_cell.length_b   1.000
_cell.length_c   1.000
_cell.angle_alpha   90.00
_cell.angle_beta   90.00
_cell.angle_gamma   90.00
#
_symmetry.space_group_name_H-M   'P 1'
#
loop_
_entity.id
_entity.type
_entity.pdbx_description
1 polymer ?
#
loop_
_entity_poly.entity_id
_entity_poly.type
_entity_poly.pdbx_seq_one_letter_code
_entity_poly.pdbx_strand_id
1 'polypeptide(L)'
;QHVSVPAHQLTEETFEDGQPFDGSSMAGWRGIEASDMILMPDPNTAHMDPFREQNTLILTCDVAEPDTGKGYARDPRSLAKRAEAYLKSTGIGDQAFFGPEPEFFIFDSVTWSTDPDHTFFKIGSEEAPWSTKIEFEGGNLGHRAPFKGGYFPVPPVDSLTDIRAEMVTLLEQQGVPCEIHHHEVGAAGQCEIG
;
A
#
# COMPACT_ATOMS: atom_id res chain seq x y z
N GLN A 1 -0.92 9.19 0.98
CA GLN A 1 -1.96 10.23 1.11
C GLN A 1 -2.49 10.58 -0.28
N HIS A 2 -3.69 11.14 -0.36
CA HIS A 2 -4.28 11.53 -1.64
C HIS A 2 -5.04 12.85 -1.50
N VAL A 3 -5.22 13.53 -2.63
CA VAL A 3 -6.17 14.61 -2.85
C VAL A 3 -7.13 14.17 -3.95
N SER A 4 -8.39 14.56 -3.88
CA SER A 4 -9.37 14.27 -4.91
C SER A 4 -9.84 15.58 -5.52
N VAL A 5 -9.91 15.60 -6.84
CA VAL A 5 -10.42 16.73 -7.62
C VAL A 5 -11.53 16.26 -8.55
N PRO A 6 -12.52 17.10 -8.90
CA PRO A 6 -13.50 16.76 -9.92
C PRO A 6 -12.83 16.51 -11.28
N ALA A 7 -13.33 15.53 -12.05
CA ALA A 7 -12.73 15.14 -13.32
C ALA A 7 -12.52 16.31 -14.31
N HIS A 8 -13.40 17.32 -14.31
CA HIS A 8 -13.27 18.49 -15.18
C HIS A 8 -12.10 19.42 -14.83
N GLN A 9 -11.48 19.25 -13.65
CA GLN A 9 -10.27 19.99 -13.26
C GLN A 9 -8.98 19.30 -13.71
N LEU A 10 -9.06 18.07 -14.20
CA LEU A 10 -7.90 17.39 -14.79
C LEU A 10 -7.72 17.88 -16.23
N THR A 11 -6.84 18.83 -16.44
CA THR A 11 -6.52 19.47 -17.71
C THR A 11 -5.06 19.24 -18.09
N GLU A 12 -4.65 19.68 -19.28
CA GLU A 12 -3.23 19.66 -19.68
C GLU A 12 -2.36 20.44 -18.70
N GLU A 13 -2.84 21.59 -18.20
CA GLU A 13 -2.15 22.41 -17.20
C GLU A 13 -1.86 21.61 -15.90
N THR A 14 -2.74 20.67 -15.52
CA THR A 14 -2.49 19.82 -14.34
C THR A 14 -1.24 18.94 -14.52
N PHE A 15 -0.90 18.57 -15.73
CA PHE A 15 0.32 17.78 -16.02
C PHE A 15 1.55 18.66 -16.26
N GLU A 16 1.38 19.91 -16.62
CA GLU A 16 2.46 20.87 -16.83
C GLU A 16 2.86 21.60 -15.54
N ASP A 17 1.87 22.15 -14.83
CA ASP A 17 2.07 22.98 -13.65
C ASP A 17 1.88 22.21 -12.33
N GLY A 18 1.20 21.06 -12.37
CA GLY A 18 0.89 20.22 -11.22
C GLY A 18 -0.28 20.74 -10.38
N GLN A 19 -0.53 20.05 -9.28
CA GLN A 19 -1.57 20.36 -8.29
C GLN A 19 -0.92 20.88 -7.01
N PRO A 20 -1.14 22.14 -6.61
CA PRO A 20 -0.60 22.67 -5.36
C PRO A 20 -1.21 21.97 -4.13
N PHE A 21 -0.41 21.84 -3.09
CA PHE A 21 -0.85 21.36 -1.78
C PHE A 21 0.00 21.95 -0.65
N ASP A 22 -0.51 21.88 0.57
CA ASP A 22 0.17 22.32 1.80
C ASP A 22 1.04 21.20 2.38
N GLY A 23 2.35 21.30 2.16
CA GLY A 23 3.34 20.36 2.69
C GLY A 23 3.55 20.46 4.20
N SER A 24 3.11 21.54 4.86
CA SER A 24 3.20 21.68 6.32
C SER A 24 2.21 20.78 7.06
N SER A 25 1.14 20.35 6.36
CA SER A 25 0.19 19.36 6.87
C SER A 25 0.73 17.93 6.88
N MET A 26 1.93 17.71 6.33
CA MET A 26 2.60 16.41 6.32
C MET A 26 3.74 16.41 7.34
N ALA A 27 3.58 15.56 8.38
CA ALA A 27 4.54 15.46 9.45
C ALA A 27 5.98 15.21 8.95
N GLY A 28 6.91 16.07 9.34
CA GLY A 28 8.34 15.97 9.00
C GLY A 28 8.71 16.44 7.60
N TRP A 29 7.77 17.03 6.83
CA TRP A 29 8.06 17.53 5.47
C TRP A 29 8.50 19.00 5.49
N ARG A 30 7.60 19.92 5.75
CA ARG A 30 7.83 21.37 5.69
C ARG A 30 7.34 22.08 6.95
N GLY A 31 7.94 23.22 7.23
CA GLY A 31 7.35 24.19 8.17
C GLY A 31 6.34 25.08 7.45
N ILE A 32 5.53 25.77 8.23
CA ILE A 32 4.47 26.66 7.70
C ILE A 32 5.03 27.81 6.86
N GLU A 33 6.27 28.20 7.12
CA GLU A 33 6.97 29.28 6.43
C GLU A 33 7.36 28.95 4.97
N ALA A 34 7.30 27.66 4.59
CA ALA A 34 7.63 27.17 3.26
C ALA A 34 6.71 26.00 2.87
N SER A 35 5.42 26.17 3.15
CA SER A 35 4.43 25.08 3.08
C SER A 35 4.05 24.65 1.67
N ASP A 36 4.15 25.55 0.69
CA ASP A 36 3.70 25.28 -0.67
C ASP A 36 4.55 24.20 -1.36
N MET A 37 3.89 23.22 -1.90
CA MET A 37 4.47 22.11 -2.67
C MET A 37 3.55 21.75 -3.85
N ILE A 38 4.09 21.03 -4.81
CA ILE A 38 3.36 20.66 -6.04
C ILE A 38 3.35 19.15 -6.19
N LEU A 39 2.16 18.58 -6.46
CA LEU A 39 2.00 17.22 -6.96
C LEU A 39 2.08 17.22 -8.47
N MET A 40 3.05 16.53 -9.05
CA MET A 40 3.22 16.33 -10.47
C MET A 40 2.69 14.97 -10.88
N PRO A 41 1.50 14.86 -11.49
CA PRO A 41 0.92 13.58 -11.86
C PRO A 41 1.76 12.85 -12.92
N ASP A 42 1.95 11.55 -12.72
CA ASP A 42 2.59 10.68 -13.70
C ASP A 42 1.51 9.95 -14.53
N PRO A 43 1.30 10.33 -15.80
CA PRO A 43 0.25 9.74 -16.62
C PRO A 43 0.44 8.24 -16.87
N ASN A 44 1.67 7.72 -16.76
CA ASN A 44 1.93 6.29 -16.94
C ASN A 44 1.41 5.44 -15.77
N THR A 45 1.00 6.07 -14.67
CA THR A 45 0.43 5.39 -13.50
C THR A 45 -1.09 5.40 -13.47
N ALA A 46 -1.73 5.93 -14.54
CA ALA A 46 -3.17 6.10 -14.60
C ALA A 46 -3.90 4.74 -14.56
N HIS A 47 -4.77 4.56 -13.59
CA HIS A 47 -5.64 3.39 -13.51
C HIS A 47 -6.97 3.73 -12.81
N MET A 48 -8.00 2.92 -13.08
CA MET A 48 -9.29 3.07 -12.42
C MET A 48 -9.26 2.35 -11.06
N ASP A 49 -9.75 3.02 -10.01
CA ASP A 49 -9.91 2.41 -8.69
C ASP A 49 -11.07 1.38 -8.73
N PRO A 50 -10.81 0.08 -8.56
CA PRO A 50 -11.83 -0.95 -8.65
C PRO A 50 -12.77 -1.01 -7.44
N PHE A 51 -12.45 -0.30 -6.35
CA PHE A 51 -13.17 -0.36 -5.08
C PHE A 51 -14.08 0.84 -4.82
N ARG A 52 -14.11 1.82 -5.72
CA ARG A 52 -14.92 3.01 -5.56
C ARG A 52 -16.30 2.83 -6.19
N GLU A 53 -17.33 3.24 -5.48
CA GLU A 53 -18.68 3.29 -6.00
C GLU A 53 -18.78 4.24 -7.22
N GLN A 54 -18.10 5.38 -7.16
CA GLN A 54 -17.99 6.29 -8.28
C GLN A 54 -16.72 6.04 -9.06
N ASN A 55 -16.80 6.12 -10.39
CA ASN A 55 -15.64 6.00 -11.25
C ASN A 55 -14.55 6.99 -10.85
N THR A 56 -13.44 6.48 -10.36
CA THR A 56 -12.32 7.25 -9.84
C THR A 56 -11.05 6.88 -10.60
N LEU A 57 -10.45 7.85 -11.27
CA LEU A 57 -9.13 7.72 -11.87
C LEU A 57 -8.07 8.01 -10.81
N ILE A 58 -7.11 7.12 -10.64
CA ILE A 58 -5.94 7.31 -9.77
C ILE A 58 -4.73 7.67 -10.63
N LEU A 59 -3.98 8.67 -10.16
CA LEU A 59 -2.68 9.06 -10.69
C LEU A 59 -1.69 9.15 -9.54
N THR A 60 -0.55 8.46 -9.66
CA THR A 60 0.55 8.63 -8.72
C THR A 60 1.33 9.88 -9.09
N CYS A 61 1.66 10.70 -8.10
CA CYS A 61 2.36 11.96 -8.33
C CYS A 61 3.77 11.93 -7.76
N ASP A 62 4.68 12.63 -8.42
CA ASP A 62 5.92 13.10 -7.81
C ASP A 62 5.62 14.36 -7.00
N VAL A 63 6.48 14.66 -6.03
CA VAL A 63 6.39 15.91 -5.27
C VAL A 63 7.53 16.84 -5.70
N ALA A 64 7.19 18.06 -6.07
CA ALA A 64 8.14 19.06 -6.55
C ALA A 64 8.15 20.33 -5.71
N GLU A 65 9.29 21.01 -5.77
CA GLU A 65 9.50 22.35 -5.22
C GLU A 65 8.86 23.39 -6.15
N PRO A 66 7.98 24.27 -5.67
CA PRO A 66 7.28 25.22 -6.52
C PRO A 66 8.22 26.21 -7.22
N ASP A 67 9.29 26.64 -6.55
CA ASP A 67 10.20 27.68 -7.09
C ASP A 67 11.13 27.14 -8.19
N THR A 68 11.44 25.85 -8.17
CA THR A 68 12.48 25.26 -9.03
C THR A 68 11.97 24.17 -9.94
N GLY A 69 10.77 23.63 -9.70
CA GLY A 69 10.24 22.46 -10.37
C GLY A 69 11.02 21.16 -10.11
N LYS A 70 12.02 21.20 -9.22
CA LYS A 70 12.83 20.03 -8.90
C LYS A 70 12.08 19.11 -7.94
N GLY A 71 12.31 17.82 -8.06
CA GLY A 71 11.76 16.82 -7.13
C GLY A 71 12.17 17.08 -5.69
N TYR A 72 11.20 17.01 -4.78
CA TYR A 72 11.43 17.20 -3.35
C TYR A 72 12.38 16.13 -2.80
N ALA A 73 13.38 16.56 -2.01
CA ALA A 73 14.46 15.68 -1.57
C ALA A 73 14.00 14.48 -0.71
N ARG A 74 12.89 14.65 0.02
CA ARG A 74 12.31 13.62 0.90
C ARG A 74 11.16 12.83 0.24
N ASP A 75 10.82 13.13 -1.01
CA ASP A 75 9.85 12.34 -1.76
C ASP A 75 10.45 10.98 -2.14
N PRO A 76 9.82 9.84 -1.77
CA PRO A 76 10.32 8.51 -2.09
C PRO A 76 10.48 8.25 -3.59
N ARG A 77 9.55 8.74 -4.42
CA ARG A 77 9.65 8.59 -5.87
C ARG A 77 10.82 9.38 -6.45
N SER A 78 11.01 10.60 -6.00
CA SER A 78 12.18 11.43 -6.38
C SER A 78 13.50 10.78 -5.95
N LEU A 79 13.53 10.10 -4.79
CA LEU A 79 14.68 9.33 -4.35
C LEU A 79 14.98 8.15 -5.29
N ALA A 80 13.96 7.38 -5.65
CA ALA A 80 14.08 6.23 -6.56
C ALA A 80 14.59 6.68 -7.94
N LYS A 81 14.05 7.76 -8.49
CA LYS A 81 14.52 8.35 -9.77
C LYS A 81 15.99 8.80 -9.71
N ARG A 82 16.41 9.39 -8.59
CA ARG A 82 17.83 9.75 -8.37
C ARG A 82 18.73 8.52 -8.27
N ALA A 83 18.28 7.46 -7.60
CA ALA A 83 19.03 6.21 -7.48
C ALA A 83 19.20 5.54 -8.86
N GLU A 84 18.16 5.51 -9.67
CA GLU A 84 18.23 5.00 -11.04
C GLU A 84 19.19 5.82 -11.92
N ALA A 85 19.10 7.15 -11.84
CA ALA A 85 20.02 8.04 -12.55
C ALA A 85 21.47 7.84 -12.09
N TYR A 86 21.69 7.63 -10.80
CA TYR A 86 23.00 7.32 -10.25
C TYR A 86 23.55 6.00 -10.80
N LEU A 87 22.76 4.92 -10.79
CA LEU A 87 23.15 3.64 -11.37
C LEU A 87 23.65 3.80 -12.80
N LYS A 88 22.87 4.48 -13.65
CA LYS A 88 23.26 4.77 -15.05
C LYS A 88 24.58 5.56 -15.13
N SER A 89 24.79 6.53 -14.25
CA SER A 89 26.02 7.35 -14.23
C SER A 89 27.27 6.58 -13.84
N THR A 90 27.14 5.47 -13.12
CA THR A 90 28.30 4.64 -12.73
C THR A 90 28.83 3.78 -13.86
N GLY A 91 28.05 3.55 -14.91
CA GLY A 91 28.36 2.62 -15.99
C GLY A 91 28.35 1.13 -15.60
N ILE A 92 27.91 0.80 -14.37
CA ILE A 92 27.79 -0.60 -13.91
C ILE A 92 26.54 -1.25 -14.52
N GLY A 93 25.45 -0.49 -14.65
CA GLY A 93 24.19 -0.95 -15.22
C GLY A 93 23.32 0.23 -15.59
N ASP A 94 22.32 -0.01 -16.43
CA ASP A 94 21.33 0.96 -16.89
C ASP A 94 19.91 0.70 -16.35
N GLN A 95 19.70 -0.48 -15.78
CA GLN A 95 18.44 -0.92 -15.19
C GLN A 95 18.68 -1.66 -13.87
N ALA A 96 17.70 -1.57 -12.97
CA ALA A 96 17.61 -2.37 -11.76
C ALA A 96 16.26 -3.08 -11.76
N PHE A 97 16.26 -4.38 -11.44
CA PHE A 97 15.06 -5.19 -11.31
C PHE A 97 14.84 -5.52 -9.85
N PHE A 98 13.59 -5.45 -9.43
CA PHE A 98 13.15 -5.78 -8.08
C PHE A 98 12.00 -6.78 -8.16
N GLY A 99 12.04 -7.82 -7.33
CA GLY A 99 10.93 -8.73 -7.10
C GLY A 99 10.34 -8.43 -5.74
N PRO A 100 9.28 -7.63 -5.64
CA PRO A 100 8.64 -7.37 -4.36
C PRO A 100 7.86 -8.61 -3.88
N GLU A 101 7.96 -8.89 -2.59
CA GLU A 101 7.21 -9.95 -1.90
C GLU A 101 6.39 -9.30 -0.77
N PRO A 102 5.28 -8.62 -1.10
CA PRO A 102 4.50 -7.92 -0.10
C PRO A 102 3.80 -8.90 0.84
N GLU A 103 4.21 -8.86 2.10
CA GLU A 103 3.56 -9.57 3.19
C GLU A 103 2.66 -8.62 3.99
N PHE A 104 1.47 -9.08 4.31
CA PHE A 104 0.49 -8.28 5.05
C PHE A 104 -0.43 -9.17 5.88
N PHE A 105 -1.14 -8.55 6.82
CA PHE A 105 -2.10 -9.24 7.68
C PHE A 105 -3.51 -8.73 7.43
N ILE A 106 -4.46 -9.67 7.43
CA ILE A 106 -5.90 -9.38 7.46
C ILE A 106 -6.45 -9.89 8.78
N PHE A 107 -7.06 -9.00 9.56
CA PHE A 107 -7.64 -9.30 10.87
C PHE A 107 -9.12 -8.98 10.90
N ASP A 108 -9.90 -9.76 11.66
CA ASP A 108 -11.31 -9.46 11.91
C ASP A 108 -11.48 -8.28 12.88
N SER A 109 -10.56 -8.13 13.82
CA SER A 109 -10.54 -6.99 14.72
C SER A 109 -9.15 -6.69 15.27
N VAL A 110 -8.89 -5.40 15.51
CA VAL A 110 -7.70 -4.92 16.22
C VAL A 110 -8.13 -3.88 17.25
N THR A 111 -7.70 -4.07 18.49
CA THR A 111 -7.90 -3.09 19.57
C THR A 111 -6.57 -2.83 20.24
N TRP A 112 -6.27 -1.59 20.55
CA TRP A 112 -5.04 -1.23 21.25
C TRP A 112 -5.24 0.00 22.13
N SER A 113 -4.34 0.19 23.11
CA SER A 113 -4.17 1.41 23.88
C SER A 113 -2.70 1.68 24.11
N THR A 114 -2.33 2.96 24.15
CA THR A 114 -0.99 3.47 24.45
C THR A 114 -1.07 4.59 25.50
N ASP A 115 -1.92 4.40 26.51
CA ASP A 115 -2.10 5.36 27.59
C ASP A 115 -0.89 5.38 28.54
N PRO A 116 -0.68 6.46 29.29
CA PRO A 116 0.48 6.59 30.18
C PRO A 116 0.57 5.53 31.28
N ASP A 117 -0.56 4.92 31.66
CA ASP A 117 -0.67 3.94 32.73
C ASP A 117 -0.63 2.49 32.22
N HIS A 118 -0.89 2.25 30.92
CA HIS A 118 -0.83 0.92 30.31
C HIS A 118 -0.71 0.94 28.79
N THR A 119 -0.19 -0.15 28.26
CA THR A 119 -0.13 -0.41 26.82
C THR A 119 -0.58 -1.84 26.55
N PHE A 120 -1.46 -2.02 25.58
CA PHE A 120 -1.86 -3.35 25.12
C PHE A 120 -2.23 -3.32 23.63
N PHE A 121 -2.22 -4.51 23.03
CA PHE A 121 -2.94 -4.77 21.79
C PHE A 121 -3.70 -6.09 21.89
N LYS A 122 -4.82 -6.18 21.17
CA LYS A 122 -5.61 -7.39 21.03
C LYS A 122 -6.03 -7.53 19.57
N ILE A 123 -5.75 -8.70 19.01
CA ILE A 123 -6.08 -9.05 17.63
C ILE A 123 -7.08 -10.20 17.63
N GLY A 124 -8.16 -10.07 16.90
CA GLY A 124 -9.11 -11.13 16.59
C GLY A 124 -8.91 -11.59 15.14
N SER A 125 -8.86 -12.90 14.94
CA SER A 125 -8.84 -13.54 13.63
C SER A 125 -9.51 -14.90 13.73
N GLU A 126 -10.35 -15.24 12.76
CA GLU A 126 -11.00 -16.56 12.74
C GLU A 126 -10.00 -17.70 12.58
N GLU A 127 -8.84 -17.45 11.98
CA GLU A 127 -7.75 -18.40 11.85
C GLU A 127 -6.92 -18.59 13.13
N ALA A 128 -7.09 -17.69 14.11
CA ALA A 128 -6.19 -17.64 15.27
C ALA A 128 -6.55 -18.66 16.34
N PRO A 129 -5.56 -19.40 16.87
CA PRO A 129 -5.80 -20.34 17.97
C PRO A 129 -6.24 -19.65 19.27
N TRP A 130 -5.95 -18.36 19.45
CA TRP A 130 -6.41 -17.57 20.60
C TRP A 130 -7.83 -17.04 20.48
N SER A 131 -8.46 -17.12 19.28
CA SER A 131 -9.80 -16.61 19.01
C SER A 131 -10.90 -17.67 19.12
N THR A 132 -10.62 -18.85 19.67
CA THR A 132 -11.57 -19.99 19.75
C THR A 132 -12.83 -19.73 20.58
N LYS A 133 -12.89 -18.64 21.35
CA LYS A 133 -14.05 -18.23 22.13
C LYS A 133 -14.94 -17.19 21.41
N ILE A 134 -14.53 -16.77 20.23
CA ILE A 134 -15.26 -15.80 19.41
C ILE A 134 -16.09 -16.60 18.42
N GLU A 135 -17.36 -16.24 18.26
CA GLU A 135 -18.20 -16.76 17.18
C GLU A 135 -17.95 -15.95 15.92
N PHE A 136 -17.73 -16.63 14.81
CA PHE A 136 -17.59 -16.08 13.48
C PHE A 136 -18.76 -16.56 12.61
N GLU A 137 -19.03 -15.87 11.50
CA GLU A 137 -20.15 -16.18 10.62
C GLU A 137 -20.08 -17.64 10.11
N GLY A 138 -18.91 -18.15 9.80
CA GLY A 138 -18.67 -19.54 9.38
C GLY A 138 -18.69 -20.56 10.52
N GLY A 139 -18.87 -20.15 11.76
CA GLY A 139 -18.79 -21.02 12.94
C GLY A 139 -17.37 -21.37 13.34
N ASN A 140 -17.21 -22.47 14.07
CA ASN A 140 -15.90 -22.94 14.51
C ASN A 140 -15.23 -23.79 13.43
N LEU A 141 -14.07 -23.36 12.96
CA LEU A 141 -13.28 -24.07 11.94
C LEU A 141 -12.50 -25.29 12.46
N GLY A 142 -12.53 -25.56 13.78
CA GLY A 142 -11.81 -26.67 14.40
C GLY A 142 -10.32 -26.41 14.51
N HIS A 143 -9.51 -27.06 13.70
CA HIS A 143 -8.06 -26.90 13.71
C HIS A 143 -7.66 -25.48 13.29
N ARG A 144 -6.69 -24.92 14.00
CA ARG A 144 -6.06 -23.65 13.65
C ARG A 144 -4.54 -23.79 13.73
N ALA A 145 -3.85 -23.21 12.74
CA ALA A 145 -2.41 -23.25 12.71
C ALA A 145 -1.80 -22.52 13.92
N PRO A 146 -0.80 -23.11 14.60
CA PRO A 146 -0.07 -22.41 15.66
C PRO A 146 0.79 -21.28 15.07
N PHE A 147 1.30 -20.44 15.97
CA PHE A 147 2.31 -19.44 15.61
C PHE A 147 3.50 -20.13 14.89
N LYS A 148 3.94 -19.56 13.76
CA LYS A 148 4.94 -20.16 12.86
C LYS A 148 4.54 -21.49 12.21
N GLY A 149 3.25 -21.83 12.18
CA GLY A 149 2.75 -23.07 11.57
C GLY A 149 1.77 -22.86 10.40
N GLY A 150 1.63 -21.65 9.87
CA GLY A 150 0.65 -21.29 8.86
C GLY A 150 1.15 -21.27 7.42
N TYR A 151 2.26 -21.91 7.09
CA TYR A 151 2.78 -21.92 5.74
C TYR A 151 2.03 -22.91 4.83
N PHE A 152 1.40 -22.39 3.79
CA PHE A 152 0.65 -23.16 2.79
C PHE A 152 -0.47 -24.06 3.33
N PRO A 153 -1.29 -23.63 4.31
CA PRO A 153 -2.45 -24.43 4.66
C PRO A 153 -3.47 -24.42 3.54
N VAL A 154 -4.36 -25.40 3.58
CA VAL A 154 -5.53 -25.43 2.69
C VAL A 154 -6.77 -24.91 3.41
N PRO A 155 -7.80 -24.45 2.68
CA PRO A 155 -9.10 -24.18 3.29
C PRO A 155 -9.68 -25.40 4.05
N PRO A 156 -10.38 -25.21 5.17
CA PRO A 156 -10.82 -23.93 5.77
C PRO A 156 -9.80 -23.27 6.69
N VAL A 157 -8.62 -23.85 6.91
CA VAL A 157 -7.58 -23.26 7.77
C VAL A 157 -7.07 -21.95 7.17
N ASP A 158 -6.82 -21.92 5.86
CA ASP A 158 -6.65 -20.69 5.08
C ASP A 158 -8.03 -20.13 4.71
N SER A 159 -8.52 -19.19 5.50
CA SER A 159 -9.82 -18.54 5.25
C SER A 159 -9.74 -17.38 4.27
N LEU A 160 -8.54 -16.98 3.83
CA LEU A 160 -8.29 -15.77 3.06
C LEU A 160 -7.91 -16.02 1.59
N THR A 161 -7.97 -17.27 1.14
CA THR A 161 -7.61 -17.66 -0.25
C THR A 161 -8.40 -16.84 -1.29
N ASP A 162 -9.71 -16.72 -1.12
CA ASP A 162 -10.56 -16.01 -2.08
C ASP A 162 -10.25 -14.51 -2.12
N ILE A 163 -9.98 -13.90 -0.96
CA ILE A 163 -9.59 -12.48 -0.89
C ILE A 163 -8.27 -12.24 -1.63
N ARG A 164 -7.26 -13.08 -1.41
CA ARG A 164 -5.98 -12.95 -2.13
C ARG A 164 -6.14 -13.20 -3.63
N ALA A 165 -6.95 -14.17 -4.02
CA ALA A 165 -7.23 -14.45 -5.42
C ALA A 165 -7.90 -13.26 -6.13
N GLU A 166 -8.83 -12.57 -5.46
CA GLU A 166 -9.45 -11.35 -5.96
C GLU A 166 -8.42 -10.22 -6.06
N MET A 167 -7.55 -10.03 -5.06
CA MET A 167 -6.47 -9.05 -5.10
C MET A 167 -5.54 -9.29 -6.30
N VAL A 168 -5.10 -10.51 -6.53
CA VAL A 168 -4.26 -10.87 -7.69
C VAL A 168 -4.98 -10.56 -9.00
N THR A 169 -6.24 -10.95 -9.14
CA THR A 169 -7.03 -10.66 -10.34
C THR A 169 -7.11 -9.16 -10.63
N LEU A 170 -7.30 -8.34 -9.59
CA LEU A 170 -7.37 -6.89 -9.73
C LEU A 170 -6.00 -6.27 -10.04
N LEU A 171 -4.93 -6.78 -9.47
CA LEU A 171 -3.56 -6.34 -9.79
C LEU A 171 -3.22 -6.62 -11.27
N GLU A 172 -3.52 -7.82 -11.76
CA GLU A 172 -3.31 -8.19 -13.16
C GLU A 172 -4.13 -7.31 -14.13
N GLN A 173 -5.38 -7.00 -13.77
CA GLN A 173 -6.21 -6.07 -14.56
C GLN A 173 -5.62 -4.66 -14.63
N GLN A 174 -4.83 -4.26 -13.64
CA GLN A 174 -4.11 -2.99 -13.59
C GLN A 174 -2.72 -3.05 -14.24
N GLY A 175 -2.35 -4.19 -14.81
CA GLY A 175 -1.06 -4.38 -15.46
C GLY A 175 0.11 -4.71 -14.53
N VAL A 176 -0.19 -5.11 -13.28
CA VAL A 176 0.80 -5.62 -12.34
C VAL A 176 0.78 -7.15 -12.39
N PRO A 177 1.79 -7.78 -13.01
CA PRO A 177 1.85 -9.24 -13.06
C PRO A 177 2.10 -9.81 -11.66
N CYS A 178 1.37 -10.86 -11.31
CA CYS A 178 1.55 -11.61 -10.07
C CYS A 178 1.88 -13.06 -10.41
N GLU A 179 2.81 -13.64 -9.70
CA GLU A 179 3.25 -15.02 -9.95
C GLU A 179 2.63 -16.02 -8.97
N ILE A 180 2.43 -15.61 -7.72
CA ILE A 180 1.95 -16.50 -6.64
C ILE A 180 1.24 -15.70 -5.55
N HIS A 181 0.34 -16.35 -4.84
CA HIS A 181 -0.16 -15.88 -3.55
C HIS A 181 -0.38 -17.06 -2.61
N HIS A 182 -0.19 -16.85 -1.33
CA HIS A 182 -0.39 -17.87 -0.31
C HIS A 182 -0.58 -17.29 1.08
N HIS A 183 -0.99 -18.14 2.02
CA HIS A 183 -0.94 -17.86 3.45
C HIS A 183 0.52 -17.98 3.92
N GLU A 184 0.99 -16.99 4.68
CA GLU A 184 2.39 -16.95 5.11
C GLU A 184 2.56 -17.52 6.54
N VAL A 185 3.82 -17.85 6.86
CA VAL A 185 4.20 -18.67 8.00
C VAL A 185 4.03 -18.02 9.37
N GLY A 186 4.01 -16.69 9.44
CA GLY A 186 4.20 -15.96 10.69
C GLY A 186 3.10 -16.20 11.73
N ALA A 187 1.87 -15.93 11.37
CA ALA A 187 0.70 -16.08 12.25
C ALA A 187 -0.60 -16.07 11.45
N ALA A 188 -1.71 -16.26 12.16
CA ALA A 188 -3.07 -16.17 11.61
C ALA A 188 -3.28 -14.86 10.84
N GLY A 189 -3.90 -14.98 9.67
CA GLY A 189 -4.22 -13.85 8.81
C GLY A 189 -3.07 -13.30 7.97
N GLN A 190 -1.88 -13.89 8.04
CA GLN A 190 -0.76 -13.44 7.22
C GLN A 190 -0.89 -13.91 5.78
N CYS A 191 -0.74 -12.98 4.86
CA CYS A 191 -0.83 -13.18 3.42
C CYS A 191 0.46 -12.73 2.75
N GLU A 192 0.78 -13.36 1.62
CA GLU A 192 1.82 -12.94 0.70
C GLU A 192 1.32 -12.98 -0.73
N ILE A 193 1.73 -12.01 -1.52
CA ILE A 193 1.50 -11.95 -2.98
C ILE A 193 2.83 -11.60 -3.64
N GLY A 194 3.32 -12.43 -4.57
CA GLY A 194 4.54 -12.22 -5.32
C GLY A 194 4.34 -12.23 -6.83
#